data_750f629e8c38cf6b09ab81a870f7e578
#
_entry.id   750f629e8c38cf6b09ab81a870f7e578
#
_cell.length_a   1.000
_cell.length_b   1.000
_cell.length_c   1.000
_cell.angle_alpha   90.00
_cell.angle_beta   90.00
_cell.angle_gamma   90.00
#
_symmetry.space_group_name_H-M   'P 1'
#
loop_
_entity.id
_entity.type
_entity.pdbx_description
1 polymer ?
#
loop_
_entity_poly.entity_id
_entity_poly.type
_entity_poly.pdbx_seq_one_letter_code
_entity_poly.pdbx_strand_id
1 'polypeptide(L)'
;MIIQDVIQINWFCQHTWIQSSKNTLWCLLGCCIGDLGTIAYFQFMEIEWPVILIISLAIVNGILTSIALETFILSKQMSMKLAFKTAIGMSLVSMVSMELAMNLTDVVLTGGAILTWWVIPFMLIAGFVTPLPYNYWRLKALGKACH
;
A
#
# COMPACT_ATOMS: atom_id res chain seq x y z
N MET A 1 17.45 14.70 17.39
CA MET A 1 18.08 13.47 16.89
C MET A 1 17.37 12.89 15.69
N ILE A 2 16.10 12.50 15.79
CA ILE A 2 15.34 11.91 14.67
C ILE A 2 15.25 12.84 13.45
N ILE A 3 15.08 14.14 13.68
CA ILE A 3 14.99 15.14 12.61
C ILE A 3 16.32 15.32 11.89
N GLN A 4 17.44 15.23 12.61
CA GLN A 4 18.78 15.34 12.00
C GLN A 4 19.10 14.11 11.15
N ASP A 5 18.66 12.94 11.58
CA ASP A 5 18.87 11.70 10.83
C ASP A 5 18.05 11.70 9.52
N VAL A 6 16.86 12.28 9.54
CA VAL A 6 16.02 12.43 8.33
C VAL A 6 16.66 13.41 7.34
N ILE A 7 17.30 14.47 7.83
CA ILE A 7 17.95 15.48 6.98
C ILE A 7 19.21 14.94 6.32
N GLN A 8 19.91 13.99 6.95
CA GLN A 8 21.14 13.40 6.41
C GLN A 8 20.90 12.27 5.40
N ILE A 9 19.64 11.88 5.16
CA ILE A 9 19.32 10.84 4.20
C ILE A 9 19.61 11.33 2.78
N ASN A 10 20.40 10.56 2.04
CA ASN A 10 20.66 10.83 0.65
C ASN A 10 19.46 10.38 -0.21
N TRP A 11 18.66 11.34 -0.66
CA TRP A 11 17.46 11.08 -1.47
C TRP A 11 17.76 10.80 -2.95
N PHE A 12 19.03 10.79 -3.34
CA PHE A 12 19.44 10.62 -4.73
C PHE A 12 19.97 9.22 -5.06
N CYS A 13 19.83 8.26 -4.14
CA CYS A 13 20.30 6.91 -4.39
C CYS A 13 19.33 6.16 -5.32
N GLN A 14 19.74 5.96 -6.57
CA GLN A 14 18.94 5.28 -7.58
C GLN A 14 18.58 3.84 -7.17
N HIS A 15 19.53 3.12 -6.60
CA HIS A 15 19.31 1.73 -6.15
C HIS A 15 18.20 1.66 -5.09
N THR A 16 18.20 2.60 -4.15
CA THR A 16 17.17 2.67 -3.11
C THR A 16 15.79 2.98 -3.71
N TRP A 17 15.73 3.89 -4.69
CA TRP A 17 14.48 4.21 -5.38
C TRP A 17 13.91 2.99 -6.12
N ILE A 18 14.77 2.24 -6.81
CA ILE A 18 14.37 1.02 -7.52
C ILE A 18 13.81 -0.01 -6.53
N GLN A 19 14.50 -0.23 -5.43
CA GLN A 19 14.06 -1.19 -4.41
C GLN A 19 12.78 -0.75 -3.72
N SER A 20 12.67 0.53 -3.39
CA SER A 20 11.43 1.11 -2.83
C SER A 20 10.26 0.94 -3.79
N SER A 21 10.48 1.18 -5.08
CA SER A 21 9.45 1.01 -6.10
C SER A 21 8.99 -0.44 -6.19
N LYS A 22 9.92 -1.40 -6.17
CA LYS A 22 9.57 -2.83 -6.17
C LYS A 22 8.74 -3.22 -4.96
N ASN A 23 9.16 -2.79 -3.77
CA ASN A 23 8.42 -3.08 -2.54
C ASN A 23 7.03 -2.44 -2.56
N THR A 24 6.94 -1.20 -3.05
CA THR A 24 5.67 -0.48 -3.19
C THR A 24 4.75 -1.19 -4.19
N LEU A 25 5.29 -1.71 -5.30
CA LEU A 25 4.49 -2.45 -6.28
C LEU A 25 3.91 -3.72 -5.70
N TRP A 26 4.67 -4.48 -4.93
CA TRP A 26 4.16 -5.70 -4.28
C TRP A 26 3.07 -5.36 -3.26
N CYS A 27 3.28 -4.31 -2.47
CA CYS A 27 2.29 -3.83 -1.52
C CYS A 27 1.02 -3.36 -2.23
N LEU A 28 1.18 -2.60 -3.33
CA LEU A 28 0.06 -2.12 -4.14
C LEU A 28 -0.74 -3.29 -4.73
N LEU A 29 -0.06 -4.32 -5.24
CA LEU A 29 -0.72 -5.50 -5.78
C LEU A 29 -1.59 -6.19 -4.72
N GLY A 30 -1.04 -6.38 -3.52
CA GLY A 30 -1.79 -6.95 -2.40
C GLY A 30 -2.98 -6.11 -1.99
N CYS A 31 -2.79 -4.79 -1.88
CA CYS A 31 -3.86 -3.84 -1.56
C CYS A 31 -4.95 -3.86 -2.64
N CYS A 32 -4.57 -3.86 -3.92
CA CYS A 32 -5.53 -3.90 -5.02
C CYS A 32 -6.41 -5.14 -5.00
N ILE A 33 -5.85 -6.30 -4.71
CA ILE A 33 -6.62 -7.55 -4.67
C ILE A 33 -7.77 -7.43 -3.66
N GLY A 34 -7.49 -6.93 -2.46
CA GLY A 34 -8.50 -6.79 -1.41
C GLY A 34 -9.43 -5.60 -1.61
N ASP A 35 -8.87 -4.44 -1.91
CA ASP A 35 -9.62 -3.18 -2.04
C ASP A 35 -10.54 -3.18 -3.26
N LEU A 36 -9.96 -3.33 -4.44
CA LEU A 36 -10.73 -3.34 -5.69
C LEU A 36 -11.65 -4.55 -5.77
N GLY A 37 -11.24 -5.68 -5.24
CA GLY A 37 -12.06 -6.89 -5.15
C GLY A 37 -13.30 -6.67 -4.30
N THR A 38 -13.17 -5.98 -3.18
CA THR A 38 -14.31 -5.64 -2.30
C THR A 38 -15.29 -4.70 -2.99
N ILE A 39 -14.78 -3.61 -3.60
CA ILE A 39 -15.62 -2.65 -4.32
C ILE A 39 -16.34 -3.33 -5.47
N ALA A 40 -15.62 -4.17 -6.24
CA ALA A 40 -16.20 -4.92 -7.36
C ALA A 40 -17.30 -5.87 -6.89
N TYR A 41 -17.10 -6.55 -5.77
CA TYR A 41 -18.09 -7.44 -5.19
C TYR A 41 -19.41 -6.72 -4.89
N PHE A 42 -19.33 -5.58 -4.17
CA PHE A 42 -20.52 -4.79 -3.85
C PHE A 42 -21.19 -4.24 -5.12
N GLN A 43 -20.40 -3.84 -6.09
CA GLN A 43 -20.90 -3.31 -7.36
C GLN A 43 -21.62 -4.37 -8.20
N PHE A 44 -21.04 -5.59 -8.31
CA PHE A 44 -21.63 -6.69 -9.05
C PHE A 44 -22.89 -7.26 -8.40
N MET A 45 -22.91 -7.31 -7.08
CA MET A 45 -24.03 -7.87 -6.32
C MET A 45 -25.14 -6.82 -6.08
N GLU A 46 -24.92 -5.59 -6.54
CA GLU A 46 -25.87 -4.46 -6.38
C GLU A 46 -26.28 -4.25 -4.92
N ILE A 47 -25.32 -4.40 -4.00
CA ILE A 47 -25.56 -4.22 -2.56
C ILE A 47 -25.53 -2.72 -2.23
N GLU A 48 -26.65 -2.18 -1.77
CA GLU A 48 -26.78 -0.78 -1.41
C GLU A 48 -26.36 -0.52 0.04
N TRP A 49 -25.06 -0.46 0.28
CA TRP A 49 -24.52 -0.05 1.57
C TRP A 49 -24.03 1.40 1.53
N PRO A 50 -23.99 2.09 2.68
CA PRO A 50 -23.36 3.40 2.75
C PRO A 50 -21.92 3.36 2.25
N VAL A 51 -21.52 4.37 1.49
CA VAL A 51 -20.18 4.46 0.87
C VAL A 51 -19.08 4.30 1.92
N ILE A 52 -19.28 4.91 3.10
CA ILE A 52 -18.28 4.85 4.17
C ILE A 52 -18.03 3.40 4.66
N LEU A 53 -19.07 2.58 4.70
CA LEU A 53 -18.93 1.18 5.11
C LEU A 53 -18.23 0.34 4.04
N ILE A 54 -18.56 0.56 2.77
CA ILE A 54 -17.90 -0.12 1.65
C ILE A 54 -16.41 0.21 1.63
N ILE A 55 -16.06 1.49 1.76
CA ILE A 55 -14.67 1.94 1.78
C ILE A 55 -13.92 1.36 2.99
N SER A 56 -14.53 1.40 4.16
CA SER A 56 -13.91 0.85 5.38
C SER A 56 -13.60 -0.64 5.22
N LEU A 57 -14.54 -1.41 4.67
CA LEU A 57 -14.35 -2.84 4.42
C LEU A 57 -13.29 -3.08 3.35
N ALA A 58 -13.29 -2.28 2.29
CA ALA A 58 -12.30 -2.35 1.22
C ALA A 58 -10.89 -2.10 1.76
N ILE A 59 -10.71 -1.07 2.60
CA ILE A 59 -9.42 -0.76 3.23
C ILE A 59 -8.95 -1.93 4.10
N VAL A 60 -9.81 -2.47 4.95
CA VAL A 60 -9.47 -3.60 5.81
C VAL A 60 -9.06 -4.82 4.99
N ASN A 61 -9.82 -5.17 3.97
CA ASN A 61 -9.52 -6.30 3.09
C ASN A 61 -8.22 -6.06 2.31
N GLY A 62 -8.00 -4.85 1.81
CA GLY A 62 -6.77 -4.48 1.12
C GLY A 62 -5.54 -4.65 2.00
N ILE A 63 -5.62 -4.19 3.25
CA ILE A 63 -4.52 -4.35 4.22
C ILE A 63 -4.28 -5.83 4.52
N LEU A 64 -5.34 -6.61 4.75
CA LEU A 64 -5.21 -8.03 5.04
C LEU A 64 -4.59 -8.81 3.88
N THR A 65 -5.02 -8.56 2.65
CA THR A 65 -4.45 -9.22 1.47
C THR A 65 -3.01 -8.79 1.23
N SER A 66 -2.68 -7.53 1.47
CA SER A 66 -1.31 -7.02 1.35
C SER A 66 -0.38 -7.66 2.39
N ILE A 67 -0.83 -7.76 3.65
CA ILE A 67 -0.08 -8.44 4.71
C ILE A 67 0.14 -9.91 4.36
N ALA A 68 -0.90 -10.59 3.86
CA ALA A 68 -0.81 -11.99 3.47
C ALA A 68 0.20 -12.19 2.34
N LEU A 69 0.15 -11.36 1.30
CA LEU A 69 1.07 -11.44 0.16
C LEU A 69 2.51 -11.15 0.58
N GLU A 70 2.72 -10.09 1.36
CA GLU A 70 4.05 -9.72 1.84
C GLU A 70 4.63 -10.78 2.79
N THR A 71 3.81 -11.34 3.67
CA THR A 71 4.20 -12.45 4.54
C THR A 71 4.63 -13.66 3.71
N PHE A 72 3.87 -13.99 2.67
CA PHE A 72 4.19 -15.10 1.78
C PHE A 72 5.55 -14.89 1.10
N ILE A 73 5.80 -13.68 0.59
CA ILE A 73 7.07 -13.35 -0.06
C ILE A 73 8.24 -13.44 0.92
N LEU A 74 8.08 -12.87 2.11
CA LEU A 74 9.11 -12.90 3.15
C LEU A 74 9.34 -14.29 3.73
N SER A 75 8.32 -15.14 3.75
CA SER A 75 8.44 -16.50 4.29
C SER A 75 9.43 -17.38 3.50
N LYS A 76 9.77 -16.97 2.29
CA LYS A 76 10.80 -17.63 1.48
C LYS A 76 12.21 -17.30 1.96
N GLN A 77 12.39 -16.27 2.76
CA GLN A 77 13.68 -15.78 3.25
C GLN A 77 13.83 -15.94 4.77
N MET A 78 12.73 -16.08 5.48
CA MET A 78 12.71 -16.17 6.95
C MET A 78 11.54 -17.03 7.41
N SER A 79 11.48 -17.36 8.72
CA SER A 79 10.38 -18.15 9.27
C SER A 79 9.05 -17.43 9.09
N MET A 80 7.97 -18.19 8.97
CA MET A 80 6.61 -17.65 8.77
C MET A 80 6.23 -16.65 9.88
N LYS A 81 6.54 -16.96 11.13
CA LYS A 81 6.24 -16.09 12.28
C LYS A 81 6.98 -14.75 12.18
N LEU A 82 8.26 -14.79 11.82
CA LEU A 82 9.08 -13.60 11.65
C LEU A 82 8.62 -12.78 10.44
N ALA A 83 8.28 -13.47 9.34
CA ALA A 83 7.77 -12.83 8.13
C ALA A 83 6.48 -12.05 8.42
N PHE A 84 5.54 -12.66 9.13
CA PHE A 84 4.29 -12.03 9.52
C PHE A 84 4.51 -10.80 10.41
N LYS A 85 5.37 -10.94 11.41
CA LYS A 85 5.72 -9.84 12.31
C LYS A 85 6.38 -8.69 11.57
N THR A 86 7.26 -9.00 10.64
CA THR A 86 7.96 -8.00 9.81
C THR A 86 6.98 -7.27 8.89
N ALA A 87 6.10 -8.00 8.23
CA ALA A 87 5.09 -7.42 7.35
C ALA A 87 4.20 -6.42 8.11
N ILE A 88 3.68 -6.80 9.27
CA ILE A 88 2.84 -5.91 10.07
C ILE A 88 3.65 -4.72 10.60
N GLY A 89 4.80 -4.97 11.23
CA GLY A 89 5.56 -3.93 11.92
C GLY A 89 6.17 -2.89 11.00
N MET A 90 6.60 -3.30 9.80
CA MET A 90 7.35 -2.43 8.89
C MET A 90 6.50 -1.80 7.79
N SER A 91 5.40 -2.43 7.41
CA SER A 91 4.65 -2.02 6.22
C SER A 91 3.28 -1.44 6.50
N LEU A 92 2.79 -1.52 7.74
CA LEU A 92 1.42 -1.09 8.06
C LEU A 92 1.16 0.37 7.72
N VAL A 93 2.09 1.29 8.05
CA VAL A 93 1.94 2.71 7.76
C VAL A 93 1.86 2.95 6.25
N SER A 94 2.72 2.26 5.49
CA SER A 94 2.73 2.33 4.03
C SER A 94 1.41 1.83 3.44
N MET A 95 0.91 0.70 3.95
CA MET A 95 -0.36 0.10 3.50
C MET A 95 -1.55 1.02 3.77
N VAL A 96 -1.63 1.59 4.97
CA VAL A 96 -2.71 2.52 5.33
C VAL A 96 -2.67 3.77 4.45
N SER A 97 -1.49 4.35 4.24
CA SER A 97 -1.33 5.52 3.37
C SER A 97 -1.78 5.23 1.94
N MET A 98 -1.41 4.07 1.42
CA MET A 98 -1.77 3.61 0.08
C MET A 98 -3.29 3.45 -0.06
N GLU A 99 -3.91 2.77 0.87
CA GLU A 99 -5.35 2.53 0.87
C GLU A 99 -6.15 3.83 0.96
N LEU A 100 -5.74 4.74 1.84
CA LEU A 100 -6.38 6.04 1.97
C LEU A 100 -6.26 6.86 0.67
N ALA A 101 -5.09 6.85 0.03
CA ALA A 101 -4.87 7.56 -1.22
C ALA A 101 -5.75 7.01 -2.35
N MET A 102 -5.82 5.68 -2.48
CA MET A 102 -6.62 5.03 -3.49
C MET A 102 -8.12 5.32 -3.31
N ASN A 103 -8.63 5.14 -2.11
CA ASN A 103 -10.04 5.34 -1.83
C ASN A 103 -10.44 6.81 -1.89
N LEU A 104 -9.57 7.72 -1.43
CA LEU A 104 -9.82 9.15 -1.55
C LEU A 104 -9.91 9.58 -3.03
N THR A 105 -9.02 9.04 -3.87
CA THR A 105 -9.04 9.28 -5.32
C THR A 105 -10.36 8.83 -5.93
N ASP A 106 -10.83 7.63 -5.57
CA ASP A 106 -12.10 7.09 -6.04
C ASP A 106 -13.27 8.03 -5.66
N VAL A 107 -13.35 8.39 -4.38
CA VAL A 107 -14.43 9.28 -3.89
C VAL A 107 -14.40 10.64 -4.56
N VAL A 108 -13.21 11.22 -4.76
CA VAL A 108 -13.08 12.56 -5.37
C VAL A 108 -13.48 12.53 -6.85
N LEU A 109 -13.13 11.46 -7.56
CA LEU A 109 -13.38 11.38 -9.02
C LEU A 109 -14.76 10.83 -9.36
N THR A 110 -15.34 9.96 -8.54
CA THR A 110 -16.61 9.30 -8.82
C THR A 110 -17.75 9.75 -7.89
N GLY A 111 -17.42 10.34 -6.75
CA GLY A 111 -18.39 10.69 -5.71
C GLY A 111 -18.76 9.54 -4.79
N GLY A 112 -18.14 8.38 -4.94
CA GLY A 112 -18.43 7.21 -4.10
C GLY A 112 -17.45 6.08 -4.31
N ALA A 113 -17.75 4.90 -3.78
CA ALA A 113 -16.94 3.70 -4.00
C ALA A 113 -17.41 2.99 -5.27
N ILE A 114 -17.04 3.52 -6.42
CA ILE A 114 -17.48 3.04 -7.74
C ILE A 114 -16.27 2.71 -8.60
N LEU A 115 -16.11 1.43 -8.95
CA LEU A 115 -15.02 0.96 -9.78
C LEU A 115 -15.32 1.24 -11.25
N THR A 116 -14.58 2.20 -11.85
CA THR A 116 -14.68 2.54 -13.26
C THR A 116 -13.32 2.45 -13.94
N TRP A 117 -13.30 2.12 -15.23
CA TRP A 117 -12.06 1.88 -15.97
C TRP A 117 -11.14 3.10 -16.01
N TRP A 118 -11.69 4.30 -16.11
CA TRP A 118 -10.87 5.52 -16.20
C TRP A 118 -10.34 5.99 -14.84
N VAL A 119 -10.97 5.59 -13.74
CA VAL A 119 -10.55 5.94 -12.36
C VAL A 119 -9.44 5.02 -11.87
N ILE A 120 -9.44 3.74 -12.28
CA ILE A 120 -8.46 2.76 -11.82
C ILE A 120 -7.00 3.22 -12.00
N PRO A 121 -6.57 3.72 -13.18
CA PRO A 121 -5.21 4.21 -13.33
C PRO A 121 -4.85 5.32 -12.35
N PHE A 122 -5.76 6.24 -12.08
CA PHE A 122 -5.54 7.34 -11.13
C PHE A 122 -5.43 6.83 -9.70
N MET A 123 -6.26 5.86 -9.31
CA MET A 123 -6.17 5.21 -8.00
C MET A 123 -4.82 4.52 -7.83
N LEU A 124 -4.36 3.79 -8.85
CA LEU A 124 -3.09 3.08 -8.82
C LEU A 124 -1.91 4.04 -8.73
N ILE A 125 -1.92 5.12 -9.48
CA ILE A 125 -0.87 6.15 -9.43
C ILE A 125 -0.83 6.80 -8.04
N ALA A 126 -1.98 7.21 -7.51
CA ALA A 126 -2.06 7.80 -6.18
C ALA A 126 -1.58 6.82 -5.11
N GLY A 127 -2.01 5.57 -5.18
CA GLY A 127 -1.60 4.51 -4.25
C GLY A 127 -0.12 4.15 -4.33
N PHE A 128 0.49 4.28 -5.50
CA PHE A 128 1.92 4.03 -5.69
C PHE A 128 2.77 5.20 -5.18
N VAL A 129 2.41 6.43 -5.54
CA VAL A 129 3.23 7.61 -5.25
C VAL A 129 3.17 7.99 -3.77
N THR A 130 2.01 7.85 -3.13
CA THR A 130 1.80 8.29 -1.75
C THR A 130 2.74 7.61 -0.74
N PRO A 131 2.89 6.26 -0.71
CA PRO A 131 3.80 5.61 0.23
C PRO A 131 5.25 5.57 -0.23
N LEU A 132 5.55 5.90 -1.47
CA LEU A 132 6.88 5.74 -2.06
C LEU A 132 7.97 6.50 -1.28
N PRO A 133 7.80 7.80 -0.94
CA PRO A 133 8.80 8.52 -0.13
C PRO A 133 9.01 7.88 1.25
N TYR A 134 7.94 7.41 1.89
CA TYR A 134 8.03 6.71 3.17
C TYR A 134 8.82 5.41 3.05
N ASN A 135 8.57 4.62 2.02
CA ASN A 135 9.29 3.37 1.77
C ASN A 135 10.77 3.62 1.50
N TYR A 136 11.10 4.67 0.75
CA TYR A 136 12.48 5.10 0.54
C TYR A 136 13.16 5.46 1.86
N TRP A 137 12.53 6.31 2.65
CA TRP A 137 13.04 6.72 3.95
C TRP A 137 13.28 5.50 4.86
N ARG A 138 12.33 4.59 4.90
CA ARG A 138 12.41 3.37 5.72
C ARG A 138 13.61 2.51 5.34
N LEU A 139 13.84 2.30 4.05
CA LEU A 139 15.00 1.53 3.58
C LEU A 139 16.32 2.19 3.97
N LYS A 140 16.40 3.51 3.88
CA LYS A 140 17.58 4.26 4.30
C LYS A 140 17.79 4.21 5.81
N ALA A 141 16.73 4.44 6.58
CA ALA A 141 16.79 4.46 8.04
C ALA A 141 17.20 3.09 8.62
N LEU A 142 16.81 2.00 7.98
CA LEU A 142 17.15 0.64 8.40
C LEU A 142 18.50 0.16 7.87
N GLY A 143 19.22 1.00 7.13
CA GLY A 143 20.54 0.66 6.59
C GLY A 143 20.54 -0.43 5.52
N LYS A 144 19.38 -0.72 4.90
CA LYS A 144 19.21 -1.82 3.94
C LYS A 144 19.42 -1.41 2.49
N ALA A 145 19.84 -0.18 2.24
CA ALA A 145 19.96 0.33 0.89
C ALA A 145 21.24 1.14 0.69
N CYS A 146 21.79 1.06 -0.50
CA CYS A 146 22.98 1.81 -0.96
C CYS A 146 24.19 1.67 -0.03
N HIS A 147 24.80 0.52 -0.12
CA HIS A 147 26.14 0.30 0.43
C HIS A 147 27.17 0.51 -0.66
#